data_7daaa9ce2a87d8419e645f72cb7d7dac
#
_entry.id   7daaa9ce2a87d8419e645f72cb7d7dac
#
_cell.length_a   1.000
_cell.length_b   1.000
_cell.length_c   1.000
_cell.angle_alpha   90.00
_cell.angle_beta   90.00
_cell.angle_gamma   90.00
#
_symmetry.space_group_name_H-M   'P 1'
#
loop_
_entity.id
_entity.type
_entity.pdbx_description
1 polymer ?
#
loop_
_entity_poly.entity_id
_entity_poly.type
_entity_poly.pdbx_seq_one_letter_code
_entity_poly.pdbx_strand_id
1 'polypeptide(L)'
;MADIDENLAQREAIEVDRSKGDFKYEENYAFDAGIGLTPATVDYIAKVKGEEEWIREFRQKSLKIFQDLPMPTHWASTDLENIKFEDIRYYLSKGQKAVRTWEEVPDDVKKTFERLGIPESERKFLAGVEAQFDSEAVYSRMKEELEKLGVIFCGPTEGLRD
;
A
#
# COMPACT_ATOMS: atom_id res chain seq x y z
N MET A 1 -23.25 -33.99 9.52
CA MET A 1 -22.33 -33.98 8.35
C MET A 1 -22.91 -33.35 7.10
N ALA A 2 -24.23 -33.09 7.06
CA ALA A 2 -24.90 -32.43 5.90
C ALA A 2 -24.73 -30.88 5.86
N ASP A 3 -24.55 -30.22 7.01
CA ASP A 3 -24.52 -28.76 7.08
C ASP A 3 -23.22 -28.10 6.52
N ILE A 4 -22.17 -28.85 6.32
CA ILE A 4 -20.89 -28.31 5.81
C ILE A 4 -20.91 -28.20 4.28
N ASP A 5 -21.58 -29.16 3.62
CA ASP A 5 -21.66 -29.18 2.15
C ASP A 5 -22.62 -28.10 1.60
N GLU A 6 -23.72 -27.80 2.32
CA GLU A 6 -24.64 -26.70 1.92
C GLU A 6 -23.97 -25.32 2.04
N ASN A 7 -23.14 -25.10 3.06
CA ASN A 7 -22.39 -23.86 3.22
C ASN A 7 -21.28 -23.68 2.17
N LEU A 8 -20.67 -24.76 1.70
CA LEU A 8 -19.70 -24.72 0.60
C LEU A 8 -20.38 -24.42 -0.74
N ALA A 9 -21.52 -25.06 -1.01
CA ALA A 9 -22.31 -24.81 -2.23
C ALA A 9 -22.87 -23.36 -2.27
N GLN A 10 -23.25 -22.79 -1.11
CA GLN A 10 -23.65 -21.38 -1.03
C GLN A 10 -22.48 -20.39 -1.21
N ARG A 11 -21.26 -20.76 -0.84
CA ARG A 11 -20.07 -19.93 -1.08
C ARG A 11 -19.65 -19.90 -2.54
N GLU A 12 -19.85 -20.96 -3.28
CA GLU A 12 -19.59 -21.01 -4.73
C GLU A 12 -20.61 -20.21 -5.54
N ALA A 13 -21.79 -19.92 -4.96
CA ALA A 13 -22.85 -19.16 -5.62
C ALA A 13 -22.73 -17.61 -5.45
N ILE A 14 -21.78 -17.14 -4.66
CA ILE A 14 -21.53 -15.69 -4.57
C ILE A 14 -20.62 -15.28 -5.73
N GLU A 15 -21.24 -14.96 -6.85
CA GLU A 15 -20.55 -14.32 -7.98
C GLU A 15 -20.18 -12.88 -7.59
N VAL A 16 -18.93 -12.70 -7.14
CA VAL A 16 -18.42 -11.38 -6.80
C VAL A 16 -18.14 -10.64 -8.11
N ASP A 17 -18.89 -9.57 -8.36
CA ASP A 17 -18.61 -8.67 -9.49
C ASP A 17 -17.26 -7.95 -9.25
N ARG A 18 -16.23 -8.47 -9.90
CA ARG A 18 -14.86 -7.95 -9.82
C ARG A 18 -14.57 -6.86 -10.84
N SER A 19 -15.53 -6.54 -11.73
CA SER A 19 -15.33 -5.60 -12.85
C SER A 19 -14.88 -4.20 -12.41
N LYS A 20 -15.23 -3.80 -11.18
CA LYS A 20 -14.81 -2.52 -10.61
C LYS A 20 -13.37 -2.52 -10.11
N GLY A 21 -12.86 -3.67 -9.66
CA GLY A 21 -11.51 -3.82 -9.10
C GLY A 21 -10.50 -4.41 -10.08
N ASP A 22 -10.93 -5.29 -10.97
CA ASP A 22 -10.08 -5.98 -11.94
C ASP A 22 -9.84 -5.12 -13.19
N PHE A 23 -9.16 -3.99 -13.03
CA PHE A 23 -8.76 -3.14 -14.15
C PHE A 23 -7.26 -2.87 -14.12
N LYS A 24 -6.71 -2.63 -15.29
CA LYS A 24 -5.32 -2.23 -15.46
C LYS A 24 -5.25 -0.77 -15.87
N TYR A 25 -4.25 -0.07 -15.38
CA TYR A 25 -3.86 1.26 -15.78
C TYR A 25 -2.46 1.23 -16.39
N GLU A 26 -2.08 2.27 -17.11
CA GLU A 26 -0.75 2.36 -17.72
C GLU A 26 0.34 2.33 -16.63
N GLU A 27 1.26 1.38 -16.79
CA GLU A 27 2.43 1.24 -15.92
C GLU A 27 3.47 2.29 -16.30
N ASN A 28 3.31 3.50 -15.74
CA ASN A 28 4.26 4.59 -15.93
C ASN A 28 4.83 5.00 -14.57
N TYR A 29 5.93 4.34 -14.18
CA TYR A 29 6.58 4.56 -12.90
C TYR A 29 7.87 5.37 -13.05
N ALA A 30 8.05 6.37 -12.17
CA ALA A 30 9.31 7.08 -12.05
C ALA A 30 10.34 6.28 -11.23
N PHE A 31 9.86 5.47 -10.30
CA PHE A 31 10.68 4.63 -9.44
C PHE A 31 10.16 3.20 -9.43
N ASP A 32 11.02 2.26 -9.74
CA ASP A 32 10.79 0.82 -9.72
C ASP A 32 12.03 0.15 -9.12
N ALA A 33 11.85 -0.54 -8.00
CA ALA A 33 12.94 -1.27 -7.33
C ALA A 33 13.25 -2.62 -8.00
N GLY A 34 12.52 -3.00 -9.05
CA GLY A 34 12.64 -4.29 -9.72
C GLY A 34 11.95 -5.43 -8.96
N ILE A 35 12.24 -6.63 -9.41
CA ILE A 35 11.68 -7.87 -8.87
C ILE A 35 12.56 -8.37 -7.72
N GLY A 36 11.91 -8.88 -6.67
CA GLY A 36 12.55 -9.49 -5.52
C GLY A 36 12.88 -8.52 -4.39
N LEU A 37 12.93 -9.06 -3.17
CA LEU A 37 13.29 -8.33 -1.96
C LEU A 37 14.73 -8.66 -1.58
N THR A 38 15.65 -7.82 -2.02
CA THR A 38 17.09 -7.96 -1.80
C THR A 38 17.64 -6.80 -0.96
N PRO A 39 18.85 -6.88 -0.42
CA PRO A 39 19.50 -5.73 0.20
C PRO A 39 19.57 -4.50 -0.72
N ALA A 40 19.78 -4.69 -2.03
CA ALA A 40 19.78 -3.61 -3.01
C ALA A 40 18.39 -2.97 -3.18
N THR A 41 17.31 -3.76 -3.13
CA THR A 41 15.94 -3.28 -3.14
C THR A 41 15.68 -2.37 -1.93
N VAL A 42 16.11 -2.79 -0.75
CA VAL A 42 15.96 -2.02 0.49
C VAL A 42 16.76 -0.71 0.43
N ASP A 43 17.99 -0.75 -0.03
CA ASP A 43 18.83 0.44 -0.21
C ASP A 43 18.23 1.41 -1.23
N TYR A 44 17.67 0.89 -2.31
CA TYR A 44 16.98 1.68 -3.32
C TYR A 44 15.78 2.43 -2.72
N ILE A 45 14.94 1.74 -1.95
CA ILE A 45 13.77 2.34 -1.28
C ILE A 45 14.21 3.45 -0.32
N ALA A 46 15.19 3.18 0.53
CA ALA A 46 15.72 4.15 1.48
C ALA A 46 16.26 5.41 0.76
N LYS A 47 16.96 5.22 -0.34
CA LYS A 47 17.49 6.31 -1.17
C LYS A 47 16.36 7.15 -1.82
N VAL A 48 15.36 6.51 -2.42
CA VAL A 48 14.24 7.20 -3.07
C VAL A 48 13.43 8.00 -2.06
N LYS A 49 13.20 7.44 -0.87
CA LYS A 49 12.50 8.09 0.23
C LYS A 49 13.34 9.15 0.96
N GLY A 50 14.65 9.22 0.69
CA GLY A 50 15.57 10.11 1.39
C GLY A 50 15.62 9.82 2.89
N GLU A 51 15.59 8.55 3.26
CA GLU A 51 15.62 8.10 4.66
C GLU A 51 17.01 8.26 5.26
N GLU A 52 17.06 8.52 6.56
CA GLU A 52 18.31 8.57 7.31
C GLU A 52 18.96 7.20 7.45
N GLU A 53 20.28 7.17 7.73
CA GLU A 53 21.08 5.94 7.77
C GLU A 53 20.52 4.93 8.78
N TRP A 54 20.08 5.37 9.95
CA TRP A 54 19.54 4.45 10.96
C TRP A 54 18.26 3.73 10.49
N ILE A 55 17.42 4.38 9.66
CA ILE A 55 16.22 3.77 9.07
C ILE A 55 16.63 2.71 8.06
N ARG A 56 17.62 3.02 7.22
CA ARG A 56 18.18 2.09 6.26
C ARG A 56 18.77 0.85 6.96
N GLU A 57 19.55 1.04 8.02
CA GLU A 57 20.11 -0.05 8.82
C GLU A 57 18.99 -0.89 9.47
N PHE A 58 17.95 -0.25 10.01
CA PHE A 58 16.80 -0.94 10.55
C PHE A 58 16.10 -1.81 9.51
N ARG A 59 15.90 -1.30 8.28
CA ARG A 59 15.33 -2.05 7.16
C ARG A 59 16.19 -3.24 6.76
N GLN A 60 17.51 -3.07 6.68
CA GLN A 60 18.44 -4.15 6.35
C GLN A 60 18.41 -5.26 7.42
N LYS A 61 18.36 -4.89 8.69
CA LYS A 61 18.19 -5.84 9.79
C LYS A 61 16.84 -6.58 9.70
N SER A 62 15.78 -5.86 9.38
CA SER A 62 14.42 -6.43 9.21
C SER A 62 14.37 -7.41 8.03
N LEU A 63 15.03 -7.07 6.92
CA LEU A 63 15.15 -7.98 5.77
C LEU A 63 15.82 -9.28 6.15
N LYS A 64 16.92 -9.21 6.91
CA LYS A 64 17.61 -10.41 7.38
C LYS A 64 16.72 -11.28 8.26
N ILE A 65 15.99 -10.66 9.20
CA ILE A 65 15.03 -11.38 10.06
C ILE A 65 13.97 -12.04 9.19
N PHE A 66 13.40 -11.33 8.21
CA PHE A 66 12.39 -11.87 7.29
C PHE A 66 12.92 -13.10 6.53
N GLN A 67 14.15 -13.05 6.03
CA GLN A 67 14.76 -14.15 5.28
C GLN A 67 15.08 -15.37 6.17
N ASP A 68 15.36 -15.15 7.44
CA ASP A 68 15.68 -16.22 8.41
C ASP A 68 14.40 -16.86 9.01
N LEU A 69 13.23 -16.21 8.88
CA LEU A 69 11.96 -16.75 9.42
C LEU A 69 11.41 -17.87 8.54
N PRO A 70 11.02 -19.01 9.15
CA PRO A 70 10.34 -20.06 8.42
C PRO A 70 8.92 -19.63 8.02
N MET A 71 8.42 -20.21 6.93
CA MET A 71 7.03 -20.03 6.54
C MET A 71 6.08 -20.47 7.66
N PRO A 72 5.01 -19.71 7.94
CA PRO A 72 4.12 -19.97 9.08
C PRO A 72 3.10 -21.10 8.79
N THR A 73 3.59 -22.25 8.33
CA THR A 73 2.75 -23.40 7.90
C THR A 73 2.00 -24.07 9.04
N HIS A 74 2.38 -23.80 10.30
CA HIS A 74 1.75 -24.38 11.48
C HIS A 74 0.36 -23.79 11.82
N TRP A 75 0.02 -22.62 11.27
CA TRP A 75 -1.28 -21.97 11.49
C TRP A 75 -1.90 -21.42 10.19
N ALA A 76 -1.15 -21.33 9.12
CA ALA A 76 -1.59 -20.82 7.84
C ALA A 76 -1.92 -21.96 6.86
N SER A 77 -2.66 -21.65 5.80
CA SER A 77 -2.90 -22.59 4.70
C SER A 77 -1.59 -22.96 4.01
N THR A 78 -1.48 -24.21 3.55
CA THR A 78 -0.37 -24.68 2.71
C THR A 78 -0.27 -23.92 1.38
N ASP A 79 -1.32 -23.19 0.97
CA ASP A 79 -1.31 -22.36 -0.23
C ASP A 79 -0.28 -21.23 -0.15
N LEU A 80 0.10 -20.79 1.06
CA LEU A 80 1.17 -19.80 1.26
C LEU A 80 2.54 -20.30 0.79
N GLU A 81 2.77 -21.61 0.77
CA GLU A 81 4.02 -22.21 0.28
C GLU A 81 4.22 -22.00 -1.23
N ASN A 82 3.12 -21.72 -1.96
CA ASN A 82 3.14 -21.47 -3.39
C ASN A 82 3.50 -20.03 -3.75
N ILE A 83 3.59 -19.12 -2.78
CA ILE A 83 3.95 -17.72 -3.00
C ILE A 83 5.46 -17.63 -3.26
N LYS A 84 5.81 -17.15 -4.45
CA LYS A 84 7.20 -16.89 -4.83
C LYS A 84 7.55 -15.45 -4.50
N PHE A 85 8.09 -15.22 -3.33
CA PHE A 85 8.45 -13.88 -2.87
C PHE A 85 9.51 -13.22 -3.75
N GLU A 86 10.33 -14.00 -4.43
CA GLU A 86 11.37 -13.53 -5.34
C GLU A 86 10.79 -12.93 -6.62
N ASP A 87 9.55 -13.28 -7.00
CA ASP A 87 8.90 -12.82 -8.23
C ASP A 87 8.02 -11.57 -8.00
N ILE A 88 7.98 -11.05 -6.77
CA ILE A 88 7.15 -9.89 -6.42
C ILE A 88 7.94 -8.59 -6.59
N ARG A 89 7.27 -7.56 -7.12
CA ARG A 89 7.75 -6.17 -7.08
C ARG A 89 7.30 -5.52 -5.78
N TYR A 90 8.26 -5.14 -4.94
CA TYR A 90 7.99 -4.62 -3.60
C TYR A 90 7.84 -3.11 -3.52
N TYR A 91 8.28 -2.40 -4.55
CA TYR A 91 8.19 -0.95 -4.56
C TYR A 91 8.02 -0.39 -5.97
N LEU A 92 6.93 0.33 -6.15
CA LEU A 92 6.60 1.09 -7.35
C LEU A 92 6.11 2.48 -6.94
N SER A 93 6.54 3.52 -7.62
CA SER A 93 6.08 4.88 -7.36
C SER A 93 6.07 5.73 -8.63
N LYS A 94 5.05 6.55 -8.78
CA LYS A 94 4.98 7.57 -9.85
C LYS A 94 5.86 8.79 -9.57
N GLY A 95 6.56 8.82 -8.42
CA GLY A 95 7.48 9.90 -8.05
C GLY A 95 6.76 11.18 -7.62
N GLN A 96 5.48 11.12 -7.35
CA GLN A 96 4.69 12.26 -6.93
C GLN A 96 4.71 12.37 -5.41
N LYS A 97 4.85 13.60 -4.91
CA LYS A 97 4.66 13.87 -3.49
C LYS A 97 3.17 13.93 -3.18
N ALA A 98 2.79 13.51 -1.98
CA ALA A 98 1.43 13.67 -1.51
C ALA A 98 1.00 15.14 -1.59
N VAL A 99 -0.17 15.39 -2.17
CA VAL A 99 -0.78 16.72 -2.24
C VAL A 99 -1.80 16.91 -1.13
N ARG A 100 -2.10 18.15 -0.77
CA ARG A 100 -3.02 18.48 0.33
C ARG A 100 -4.45 18.73 -0.12
N THR A 101 -4.66 18.98 -1.41
CA THR A 101 -5.98 19.23 -1.98
C THR A 101 -6.32 18.14 -3.00
N TRP A 102 -7.60 17.73 -3.02
CA TRP A 102 -8.06 16.71 -3.97
C TRP A 102 -7.97 17.19 -5.42
N GLU A 103 -8.07 18.49 -5.63
CA GLU A 103 -7.97 19.13 -6.92
C GLU A 103 -6.59 18.93 -7.58
N GLU A 104 -5.54 18.87 -6.77
CA GLU A 104 -4.16 18.66 -7.22
C GLU A 104 -3.80 17.18 -7.47
N VAL A 105 -4.65 16.25 -7.03
CA VAL A 105 -4.44 14.81 -7.29
C VAL A 105 -4.49 14.57 -8.80
N PRO A 106 -3.56 13.77 -9.37
CA PRO A 106 -3.56 13.46 -10.79
C PRO A 106 -4.85 12.80 -11.27
N ASP A 107 -5.24 13.09 -12.51
CA ASP A 107 -6.52 12.65 -13.07
C ASP A 107 -6.63 11.13 -13.20
N ASP A 108 -5.55 10.42 -13.45
CA ASP A 108 -5.51 8.96 -13.52
C ASP A 108 -5.79 8.33 -12.15
N VAL A 109 -5.25 8.93 -11.09
CA VAL A 109 -5.54 8.52 -9.71
C VAL A 109 -7.00 8.85 -9.35
N LYS A 110 -7.49 10.07 -9.66
CA LYS A 110 -8.90 10.45 -9.45
C LYS A 110 -9.86 9.46 -10.11
N LYS A 111 -9.62 9.13 -11.38
CA LYS A 111 -10.43 8.14 -12.13
C LYS A 111 -10.43 6.77 -11.47
N THR A 112 -9.30 6.35 -10.91
CA THR A 112 -9.20 5.09 -10.18
C THR A 112 -10.11 5.10 -8.95
N PHE A 113 -10.05 6.15 -8.14
CA PHE A 113 -10.89 6.30 -6.95
C PHE A 113 -12.39 6.40 -7.29
N GLU A 114 -12.74 7.11 -8.38
CA GLU A 114 -14.10 7.20 -8.87
C GLU A 114 -14.63 5.82 -9.33
N ARG A 115 -13.81 5.07 -10.05
CA ARG A 115 -14.15 3.71 -10.51
C ARG A 115 -14.36 2.74 -9.35
N LEU A 116 -13.57 2.87 -8.28
CA LEU A 116 -13.72 2.09 -7.06
C LEU A 116 -14.96 2.51 -6.25
N GLY A 117 -15.61 3.63 -6.60
CA GLY A 117 -16.81 4.12 -5.94
C GLY A 117 -16.56 4.72 -4.57
N ILE A 118 -15.34 5.25 -4.31
CA ILE A 118 -15.01 5.89 -3.03
C ILE A 118 -15.77 7.21 -2.91
N PRO A 119 -16.64 7.39 -1.90
CA PRO A 119 -17.48 8.57 -1.75
C PRO A 119 -16.67 9.86 -1.61
N GLU A 120 -17.18 10.96 -2.16
CA GLU A 120 -16.54 12.28 -2.03
C GLU A 120 -16.42 12.72 -0.56
N SER A 121 -17.39 12.33 0.27
CA SER A 121 -17.37 12.59 1.71
C SER A 121 -16.16 11.96 2.42
N GLU A 122 -15.73 10.77 1.99
CA GLU A 122 -14.54 10.12 2.55
C GLU A 122 -13.26 10.86 2.14
N ARG A 123 -13.27 11.47 0.98
CA ARG A 123 -12.11 12.20 0.44
C ARG A 123 -11.96 13.61 1.03
N LYS A 124 -13.08 14.30 1.33
CA LYS A 124 -13.09 15.73 1.67
C LYS A 124 -13.46 16.07 3.11
N PHE A 125 -14.25 15.25 3.77
CA PHE A 125 -14.92 15.65 5.03
C PHE A 125 -14.44 14.90 6.27
N LEU A 126 -13.63 13.87 6.14
CA LEU A 126 -13.04 13.18 7.30
C LEU A 126 -12.02 14.09 8.01
N ALA A 127 -11.83 13.83 9.30
CA ALA A 127 -10.91 14.60 10.15
C ALA A 127 -9.46 14.50 9.69
N GLY A 128 -9.07 13.31 9.19
CA GLY A 128 -7.81 13.04 8.52
C GLY A 128 -8.06 11.99 7.44
N VAL A 129 -7.46 12.20 6.27
CA VAL A 129 -7.56 11.28 5.12
C VAL A 129 -6.19 11.17 4.48
N GLU A 130 -5.77 9.95 4.25
CA GLU A 130 -4.63 9.65 3.39
C GLU A 130 -5.07 8.67 2.29
N ALA A 131 -4.70 8.96 1.06
CA ALA A 131 -4.90 8.07 -0.07
C ALA A 131 -3.55 7.61 -0.59
N GLN A 132 -3.39 6.30 -0.70
CA GLN A 132 -2.22 5.66 -1.25
C GLN A 132 -2.50 5.15 -2.66
N PHE A 133 -1.52 5.30 -3.53
CA PHE A 133 -1.49 4.68 -4.85
C PHE A 133 -0.15 4.00 -5.04
N ASP A 134 -0.17 2.70 -5.33
CA ASP A 134 0.99 1.82 -5.30
C ASP A 134 1.73 1.88 -3.95
N SER A 135 3.01 2.25 -3.93
CA SER A 135 3.84 2.24 -2.72
C SER A 135 3.92 3.60 -2.02
N GLU A 136 3.19 4.62 -2.48
CA GLU A 136 3.31 5.98 -1.95
C GLU A 136 1.97 6.63 -1.67
N ALA A 137 1.94 7.49 -0.63
CA ALA A 137 0.82 8.38 -0.40
C ALA A 137 0.77 9.44 -1.52
N VAL A 138 -0.39 9.61 -2.14
CA VAL A 138 -0.61 10.59 -3.22
C VAL A 138 -1.46 11.78 -2.78
N TYR A 139 -2.18 11.61 -1.69
CA TYR A 139 -3.01 12.65 -1.10
C TYR A 139 -3.03 12.48 0.42
N SER A 140 -2.79 13.56 1.14
CA SER A 140 -2.89 13.58 2.60
C SER A 140 -3.48 14.92 3.04
N ARG A 141 -4.54 14.86 3.82
CA ARG A 141 -5.22 16.03 4.36
C ARG A 141 -5.66 15.81 5.78
N MET A 142 -5.49 16.84 6.60
CA MET A 142 -6.09 16.94 7.93
C MET A 142 -6.87 18.27 8.03
N LYS A 143 -7.88 18.31 8.88
CA LYS A 143 -8.60 19.56 9.17
C LYS A 143 -7.68 20.55 9.89
N GLU A 144 -7.63 21.78 9.40
CA GLU A 144 -6.80 22.86 9.97
C GLU A 144 -7.06 23.10 11.47
N GLU A 145 -8.27 22.85 11.93
CA GLU A 145 -8.66 22.98 13.34
C GLU A 145 -7.88 21.99 14.21
N LEU A 146 -7.65 20.77 13.72
CA LEU A 146 -6.88 19.75 14.42
C LEU A 146 -5.37 20.05 14.36
N GLU A 147 -4.87 20.55 13.24
CA GLU A 147 -3.49 21.02 13.11
C GLU A 147 -3.18 22.12 14.12
N LYS A 148 -4.09 23.10 14.29
CA LYS A 148 -3.98 24.18 15.29
C LYS A 148 -3.99 23.66 16.74
N LEU A 149 -4.59 22.51 16.99
CA LEU A 149 -4.57 21.83 18.28
C LEU A 149 -3.32 20.97 18.51
N GLY A 150 -2.39 20.94 17.55
CA GLY A 150 -1.14 20.18 17.63
C GLY A 150 -1.27 18.71 17.23
N VAL A 151 -2.36 18.32 16.54
CA VAL A 151 -2.47 16.97 15.97
C VAL A 151 -1.55 16.87 14.76
N ILE A 152 -0.69 15.86 14.75
CA ILE A 152 0.19 15.53 13.63
C ILE A 152 -0.41 14.35 12.88
N PHE A 153 -0.57 14.50 11.57
CA PHE A 153 -1.03 13.45 10.67
C PHE A 153 -0.13 13.43 9.42
N CYS A 154 0.78 12.49 9.38
CA CYS A 154 1.77 12.38 8.31
C CYS A 154 2.15 10.92 8.06
N GLY A 155 2.75 10.66 6.90
CA GLY A 155 3.31 9.35 6.60
C GLY A 155 4.52 9.00 7.48
N PRO A 156 4.82 7.70 7.68
CA PRO A 156 5.93 7.27 8.56
C PRO A 156 7.27 7.91 8.20
N THR A 157 7.59 8.06 6.92
CA THR A 157 8.85 8.65 6.47
C THR A 157 8.96 10.13 6.84
N GLU A 158 7.85 10.87 6.80
CA GLU A 158 7.78 12.28 7.18
C GLU A 158 7.91 12.43 8.70
N GLY A 159 7.14 11.64 9.46
CA GLY A 159 7.17 11.67 10.92
C GLY A 159 8.47 11.16 11.55
N LEU A 160 9.33 10.49 10.79
CA LEU A 160 10.66 10.07 11.27
C LEU A 160 11.75 11.15 11.05
N ARG A 161 11.43 12.24 10.35
CA ARG A 161 12.36 13.37 10.12
C ARG A 161 12.20 14.49 11.12
N ASP A 162 11.05 14.56 11.78
CA ASP A 162 10.69 15.55 12.82
C ASP A 162 10.93 14.99 14.22
#